data_e783d0971d35f635afeb767d07b06c1f
#
_entry.id   e783d0971d35f635afeb767d07b06c1f
#
_cell.length_a   1.000
_cell.length_b   1.000
_cell.length_c   1.000
_cell.angle_alpha   90.00
_cell.angle_beta   90.00
_cell.angle_gamma   90.00
#
_symmetry.space_group_name_H-M   'P 1'
#
loop_
_entity.id
_entity.type
_entity.pdbx_description
1 polymer ?
#
loop_
_entity_poly.entity_id
_entity_poly.type
_entity_poly.pdbx_seq_one_letter_code
_entity_poly.pdbx_strand_id
1 'polypeptide(L)'
;CKVSKEDVDRTLNALKKMGMGGAHIHSRTGMDLPYLGKEFMEMVHYSHEKSNELGMITWLYDEDRWPSGYAGGLVTKDPAFRQRFLVFSPEELPLHEEVKAEEGGSSARAISSGNREFLGRYAIRLENGYLTKYYRLSAEAPVPEGFETWYLYREISGDNAWFNDEAYVDTLNPRAMDKFIEITHEAY
;
A
#
# COMPACT_ATOMS: atom_id res chain seq x y z
N CYS A 1 9.16 17.93 7.00
CA CYS A 1 10.16 18.32 8.01
C CYS A 1 11.55 17.91 7.58
N LYS A 2 12.51 18.82 7.52
CA LYS A 2 13.92 18.46 7.33
C LYS A 2 14.45 18.00 8.69
N VAL A 3 15.05 16.82 8.71
CA VAL A 3 15.70 16.26 9.91
C VAL A 3 17.17 16.71 9.91
N SER A 4 17.67 17.23 11.03
CA SER A 4 19.06 17.58 11.21
C SER A 4 19.76 16.65 12.23
N LYS A 5 21.09 16.59 12.20
CA LYS A 5 21.87 15.84 13.20
C LYS A 5 21.62 16.34 14.63
N GLU A 6 21.45 17.64 14.78
CA GLU A 6 21.13 18.27 16.05
C GLU A 6 19.77 17.82 16.59
N ASP A 7 18.77 17.62 15.73
CA ASP A 7 17.46 17.08 16.10
C ASP A 7 17.56 15.63 16.57
N VAL A 8 18.35 14.82 15.86
CA VAL A 8 18.63 13.42 16.23
C VAL A 8 19.32 13.37 17.60
N ASP A 9 20.38 14.16 17.79
CA ASP A 9 21.12 14.24 19.06
C ASP A 9 20.21 14.62 20.23
N ARG A 10 19.42 15.69 20.05
CA ARG A 10 18.48 16.14 21.07
C ARG A 10 17.47 15.06 21.43
N THR A 11 16.92 14.38 20.41
CA THR A 11 15.90 13.35 20.61
C THR A 11 16.47 12.12 21.30
N LEU A 12 17.58 11.58 20.83
CA LEU A 12 18.20 10.38 21.41
C LEU A 12 18.69 10.62 22.84
N ASN A 13 19.29 11.80 23.11
CA ASN A 13 19.68 12.16 24.48
C ASN A 13 18.45 12.29 25.42
N ALA A 14 17.34 12.82 24.93
CA ALA A 14 16.11 12.88 25.71
C ALA A 14 15.56 11.47 26.02
N LEU A 15 15.50 10.60 25.03
CA LEU A 15 15.07 9.20 25.20
C LEU A 15 15.97 8.46 26.20
N LYS A 16 17.29 8.64 26.10
CA LYS A 16 18.25 8.05 27.08
C LYS A 16 17.98 8.54 28.50
N LYS A 17 17.77 9.86 28.69
CA LYS A 17 17.43 10.43 30.01
C LYS A 17 16.13 9.88 30.56
N MET A 18 15.16 9.54 29.71
CA MET A 18 13.90 8.91 30.12
C MET A 18 14.04 7.42 30.45
N GLY A 19 15.25 6.84 30.33
CA GLY A 19 15.48 5.43 30.59
C GLY A 19 15.14 4.48 29.45
N MET A 20 14.95 4.99 28.23
CA MET A 20 14.67 4.16 27.06
C MET A 20 15.92 3.35 26.67
N GLY A 21 15.73 2.06 26.35
CA GLY A 21 16.79 1.14 25.93
C GLY A 21 17.12 1.22 24.45
N GLY A 22 16.34 1.94 23.66
CA GLY A 22 16.54 2.06 22.21
C GLY A 22 15.60 3.04 21.55
N ALA A 23 15.79 3.21 20.23
CA ALA A 23 14.97 4.05 19.37
C ALA A 23 14.64 3.37 18.06
N HIS A 24 13.43 3.62 17.54
CA HIS A 24 12.98 3.14 16.25
C HIS A 24 13.06 4.27 15.23
N ILE A 25 13.91 4.10 14.22
CA ILE A 25 14.00 5.04 13.09
C ILE A 25 12.83 4.74 12.16
N HIS A 26 11.95 5.71 12.01
CA HIS A 26 10.72 5.57 11.22
C HIS A 26 10.45 6.82 10.41
N SER A 27 10.40 6.67 9.09
CA SER A 27 9.92 7.71 8.18
C SER A 27 8.45 8.01 8.42
N ARG A 28 8.05 9.26 8.26
CA ARG A 28 6.67 9.71 8.44
C ARG A 28 6.29 10.70 7.36
N THR A 29 4.98 10.80 7.11
CA THR A 29 4.41 11.82 6.24
C THR A 29 4.93 13.21 6.58
N GLY A 30 5.38 13.95 5.57
CA GLY A 30 5.93 15.30 5.71
C GLY A 30 7.45 15.33 5.96
N MET A 31 8.15 14.20 5.86
CA MET A 31 9.61 14.18 5.79
C MET A 31 10.06 14.79 4.46
N ASP A 32 11.01 15.73 4.53
CA ASP A 32 11.55 16.47 3.39
C ASP A 32 12.89 15.88 2.92
N LEU A 33 12.93 14.54 2.84
CA LEU A 33 14.04 13.77 2.31
C LEU A 33 13.47 12.65 1.43
N PRO A 34 13.99 12.46 0.21
CA PRO A 34 13.61 11.32 -0.61
C PRO A 34 13.89 10.00 0.12
N TYR A 35 12.88 9.18 0.25
CA TYR A 35 12.99 7.86 0.89
C TYR A 35 14.06 7.02 0.19
N LEU A 36 14.92 6.37 0.95
CA LEU A 36 16.13 5.62 0.50
C LEU A 36 17.14 6.46 -0.32
N GLY A 37 16.95 7.78 -0.40
CA GLY A 37 17.93 8.68 -1.02
C GLY A 37 19.19 8.83 -0.17
N LYS A 38 20.24 9.38 -0.75
CA LYS A 38 21.56 9.53 -0.10
C LYS A 38 21.46 10.23 1.27
N GLU A 39 20.79 11.39 1.33
CA GLU A 39 20.66 12.14 2.59
C GLU A 39 19.83 11.38 3.64
N PHE A 40 18.81 10.63 3.21
CA PHE A 40 18.05 9.76 4.09
C PHE A 40 18.93 8.67 4.71
N MET A 41 19.71 7.97 3.89
CA MET A 41 20.62 6.91 4.36
C MET A 41 21.73 7.47 5.27
N GLU A 42 22.25 8.65 4.98
CA GLU A 42 23.21 9.34 5.87
C GLU A 42 22.60 9.64 7.26
N MET A 43 21.32 10.02 7.31
CA MET A 43 20.63 10.26 8.58
C MET A 43 20.30 8.98 9.34
N VAL A 44 19.98 7.89 8.63
CA VAL A 44 19.78 6.55 9.23
C VAL A 44 21.09 6.09 9.87
N HIS A 45 22.19 6.14 9.13
CA HIS A 45 23.52 5.76 9.60
C HIS A 45 23.93 6.59 10.82
N TYR A 46 23.82 7.93 10.74
CA TYR A 46 24.11 8.80 11.85
C TYR A 46 23.28 8.50 13.09
N SER A 47 21.99 8.24 12.93
CA SER A 47 21.11 7.90 14.05
C SER A 47 21.49 6.57 14.70
N HIS A 48 21.92 5.60 13.93
CA HIS A 48 22.43 4.32 14.42
C HIS A 48 23.73 4.49 15.21
N GLU A 49 24.72 5.19 14.65
CA GLU A 49 26.00 5.46 15.34
C GLU A 49 25.77 6.21 16.67
N LYS A 50 24.93 7.24 16.62
CA LYS A 50 24.60 8.03 17.83
C LYS A 50 23.88 7.22 18.90
N SER A 51 22.99 6.33 18.52
CA SER A 51 22.35 5.40 19.46
C SER A 51 23.38 4.48 20.12
N ASN A 52 24.32 3.93 19.33
CA ASN A 52 25.39 3.08 19.85
C ASN A 52 26.30 3.82 20.86
N GLU A 53 26.68 5.09 20.56
CA GLU A 53 27.43 5.93 21.52
C GLU A 53 26.70 6.08 22.86
N LEU A 54 25.38 6.14 22.83
CA LEU A 54 24.53 6.25 24.03
C LEU A 54 24.23 4.91 24.68
N GLY A 55 24.75 3.79 24.17
CA GLY A 55 24.44 2.44 24.62
C GLY A 55 22.96 2.10 24.45
N MET A 56 22.36 2.52 23.34
CA MET A 56 20.97 2.29 22.98
C MET A 56 20.90 1.36 21.75
N ILE A 57 19.83 0.57 21.67
CA ILE A 57 19.54 -0.28 20.50
C ILE A 57 18.80 0.54 19.45
N THR A 58 19.10 0.30 18.17
CA THR A 58 18.41 0.92 17.04
C THR A 58 17.57 -0.12 16.31
N TRP A 59 16.32 0.22 16.03
CA TRP A 59 15.47 -0.49 15.10
C TRP A 59 15.16 0.41 13.93
N LEU A 60 14.96 -0.19 12.77
CA LEU A 60 14.63 0.50 11.54
C LEU A 60 13.27 0.02 11.04
N TYR A 61 12.45 0.97 10.59
CA TYR A 61 11.21 0.69 9.86
C TYR A 61 11.51 0.72 8.36
N ASP A 62 11.16 -0.34 7.67
CA ASP A 62 11.55 -0.62 6.29
C ASP A 62 10.67 0.06 5.22
N GLU A 63 9.98 1.14 5.59
CA GLU A 63 9.05 1.81 4.68
C GLU A 63 9.04 3.33 4.89
N ASP A 64 8.64 4.07 3.86
CA ASP A 64 8.41 5.52 3.91
C ASP A 64 7.27 5.88 4.87
N ARG A 65 6.17 5.14 4.79
CA ARG A 65 5.00 5.28 5.67
C ARG A 65 4.22 3.98 5.75
N TRP A 66 3.36 3.88 6.74
CA TRP A 66 2.52 2.69 6.95
C TRP A 66 1.44 2.55 5.86
N PRO A 67 1.09 1.31 5.41
CA PRO A 67 1.74 0.03 5.75
C PRO A 67 2.99 -0.26 4.90
N SER A 68 3.89 -1.10 5.41
CA SER A 68 5.10 -1.53 4.71
C SER A 68 4.78 -2.41 3.49
N GLY A 69 5.61 -2.32 2.43
CA GLY A 69 5.56 -3.18 1.26
C GLY A 69 5.68 -2.48 -0.09
N TYR A 70 5.44 -1.17 -0.19
CA TYR A 70 5.48 -0.44 -1.46
C TYR A 70 6.76 0.39 -1.67
N ALA A 71 7.62 0.46 -0.64
CA ALA A 71 8.92 1.17 -0.64
C ALA A 71 8.80 2.63 -1.09
N GLY A 72 7.88 3.40 -0.48
CA GLY A 72 7.62 4.79 -0.85
C GLY A 72 7.13 4.97 -2.30
N GLY A 73 6.57 3.94 -2.93
CA GLY A 73 6.13 3.91 -4.32
C GLY A 73 7.14 3.27 -5.29
N LEU A 74 8.37 3.03 -4.86
CA LEU A 74 9.42 2.51 -5.75
C LEU A 74 9.11 1.10 -6.31
N VAL A 75 8.38 0.27 -5.57
CA VAL A 75 7.90 -1.04 -6.04
C VAL A 75 6.71 -0.85 -6.99
N THR A 76 5.75 -0.02 -6.61
CA THR A 76 4.44 0.08 -7.25
C THR A 76 4.36 1.07 -8.41
N LYS A 77 5.50 1.69 -8.77
CA LYS A 77 5.68 2.32 -10.09
C LYS A 77 5.39 1.35 -11.23
N ASP A 78 5.71 0.06 -11.04
CA ASP A 78 5.31 -1.00 -11.96
C ASP A 78 3.86 -1.44 -11.62
N PRO A 79 2.88 -1.21 -12.51
CA PRO A 79 1.50 -1.63 -12.28
C PRO A 79 1.33 -3.13 -12.06
N ALA A 80 2.28 -3.96 -12.52
CA ALA A 80 2.28 -5.40 -12.30
C ALA A 80 2.41 -5.78 -10.81
N PHE A 81 2.94 -4.87 -9.98
CA PHE A 81 3.15 -5.06 -8.55
C PHE A 81 2.11 -4.37 -7.68
N ARG A 82 1.17 -3.63 -8.26
CA ARG A 82 0.10 -2.94 -7.55
C ARG A 82 -0.94 -3.91 -7.03
N GLN A 83 -1.48 -3.60 -5.87
CA GLN A 83 -2.62 -4.28 -5.26
C GLN A 83 -3.76 -4.43 -6.26
N ARG A 84 -4.43 -5.59 -6.20
CA ARG A 84 -5.65 -5.89 -6.93
C ARG A 84 -6.78 -6.15 -5.97
N PHE A 85 -7.98 -5.78 -6.39
CA PHE A 85 -9.20 -6.05 -5.63
C PHE A 85 -10.32 -6.53 -6.53
N LEU A 86 -11.31 -7.17 -5.92
CA LEU A 86 -12.48 -7.65 -6.63
C LEU A 86 -13.58 -6.58 -6.59
N VAL A 87 -14.21 -6.36 -7.74
CA VAL A 87 -15.41 -5.56 -7.88
C VAL A 87 -16.56 -6.49 -8.25
N PHE A 88 -17.60 -6.52 -7.45
CA PHE A 88 -18.79 -7.30 -7.69
C PHE A 88 -19.98 -6.36 -7.81
N SER A 89 -20.57 -6.25 -9.01
CA SER A 89 -21.55 -5.23 -9.37
C SER A 89 -22.81 -5.83 -9.98
N PRO A 90 -24.01 -5.32 -9.64
CA PRO A 90 -25.23 -5.66 -10.37
C PRO A 90 -25.26 -5.06 -11.79
N GLU A 91 -24.41 -4.08 -12.06
CA GLU A 91 -24.31 -3.43 -13.36
C GLU A 91 -23.07 -3.94 -14.10
N GLU A 92 -23.18 -4.08 -15.42
CA GLU A 92 -22.03 -4.38 -16.26
C GLU A 92 -21.15 -3.13 -16.38
N LEU A 93 -19.90 -3.23 -15.89
CA LEU A 93 -18.96 -2.14 -15.89
C LEU A 93 -18.03 -2.20 -17.11
N PRO A 94 -17.62 -1.05 -17.67
CA PRO A 94 -16.63 -1.03 -18.72
C PRO A 94 -15.28 -1.59 -18.22
N LEU A 95 -14.54 -2.26 -19.10
CA LEU A 95 -13.21 -2.78 -18.76
C LEU A 95 -12.18 -1.66 -18.58
N HIS A 96 -12.39 -0.54 -19.26
CA HIS A 96 -11.56 0.66 -19.16
C HIS A 96 -12.45 1.89 -19.00
N GLU A 97 -12.18 2.67 -17.98
CA GLU A 97 -12.92 3.87 -17.64
C GLU A 97 -11.95 4.94 -17.12
N GLU A 98 -12.12 6.18 -17.56
CA GLU A 98 -11.39 7.29 -16.95
C GLU A 98 -11.97 7.58 -15.57
N VAL A 99 -11.17 7.34 -14.54
CA VAL A 99 -11.53 7.65 -13.16
C VAL A 99 -10.88 8.96 -12.76
N LYS A 100 -11.68 9.89 -12.27
CA LYS A 100 -11.13 11.13 -11.70
C LYS A 100 -10.39 10.80 -10.41
N ALA A 101 -9.17 11.32 -10.28
CA ALA A 101 -8.44 11.23 -9.03
C ALA A 101 -9.29 11.80 -7.88
N GLU A 102 -9.43 11.05 -6.79
CA GLU A 102 -10.08 11.56 -5.58
C GLU A 102 -9.21 12.66 -4.98
N GLU A 103 -9.66 13.91 -5.04
CA GLU A 103 -9.00 15.00 -4.35
C GLU A 103 -9.07 14.76 -2.82
N GLY A 104 -7.91 14.71 -2.19
CA GLY A 104 -7.79 14.74 -0.72
C GLY A 104 -7.95 13.39 0.00
N GLY A 105 -7.92 12.26 -0.68
CA GLY A 105 -7.95 10.95 -0.05
C GLY A 105 -6.63 10.62 0.67
N SER A 106 -6.57 10.77 2.00
CA SER A 106 -5.39 10.43 2.82
C SER A 106 -5.54 9.10 3.57
N SER A 107 -6.08 8.07 2.93
CA SER A 107 -6.24 6.76 3.55
C SER A 107 -5.57 5.65 2.75
N ALA A 108 -5.04 4.66 3.48
CA ALA A 108 -4.37 3.49 2.91
C ALA A 108 -5.38 2.48 2.32
N ARG A 109 -6.29 2.94 1.46
CA ARG A 109 -7.30 2.09 0.79
C ARG A 109 -6.98 1.91 -0.68
N ALA A 110 -7.48 0.83 -1.29
CA ALA A 110 -7.49 0.68 -2.73
C ALA A 110 -8.41 1.74 -3.35
N ILE A 111 -7.97 2.32 -4.47
CA ILE A 111 -8.72 3.29 -5.27
C ILE A 111 -8.93 2.69 -6.65
N SER A 112 -10.10 2.92 -7.25
CA SER A 112 -10.37 2.48 -8.61
C SER A 112 -9.39 3.12 -9.59
N SER A 113 -8.79 2.31 -10.46
CA SER A 113 -8.03 2.79 -11.62
C SER A 113 -8.89 2.87 -12.88
N GLY A 114 -10.10 2.31 -12.82
CA GLY A 114 -10.92 2.09 -13.99
C GLY A 114 -10.42 0.99 -14.93
N ASN A 115 -9.33 0.28 -14.59
CA ASN A 115 -8.77 -0.81 -15.41
C ASN A 115 -9.18 -2.15 -14.82
N ARG A 116 -10.13 -2.81 -15.45
CA ARG A 116 -10.78 -4.03 -14.99
C ARG A 116 -10.55 -5.20 -15.92
N GLU A 117 -10.45 -6.37 -15.35
CA GLU A 117 -10.50 -7.65 -16.03
C GLU A 117 -11.81 -8.35 -15.64
N PHE A 118 -12.59 -8.73 -16.63
CA PHE A 118 -13.83 -9.48 -16.41
C PHE A 118 -13.51 -10.92 -16.00
N LEU A 119 -13.99 -11.34 -14.83
CA LEU A 119 -13.77 -12.68 -14.28
C LEU A 119 -14.98 -13.59 -14.47
N GLY A 120 -16.18 -13.04 -14.52
CA GLY A 120 -17.36 -13.87 -14.72
C GLY A 120 -18.67 -13.18 -14.42
N ARG A 121 -19.74 -13.80 -14.90
CA ARG A 121 -21.12 -13.43 -14.64
C ARG A 121 -21.76 -14.44 -13.72
N TYR A 122 -22.59 -13.95 -12.80
CA TYR A 122 -23.24 -14.77 -11.77
C TYR A 122 -24.73 -14.48 -11.71
N ALA A 123 -25.53 -15.54 -11.53
CA ALA A 123 -26.89 -15.40 -11.03
C ALA A 123 -26.85 -15.47 -9.52
N ILE A 124 -27.38 -14.47 -8.85
CA ILE A 124 -27.44 -14.41 -7.38
C ILE A 124 -28.87 -14.21 -6.90
N ARG A 125 -29.16 -14.72 -5.72
CA ARG A 125 -30.40 -14.47 -5.00
C ARG A 125 -30.08 -13.82 -3.67
N LEU A 126 -30.68 -12.66 -3.45
CA LEU A 126 -30.60 -11.94 -2.18
C LEU A 126 -31.93 -12.08 -1.44
N GLU A 127 -31.87 -12.38 -0.14
CA GLU A 127 -33.03 -12.36 0.74
C GLU A 127 -32.70 -11.45 1.93
N ASN A 128 -33.46 -10.39 2.09
CA ASN A 128 -33.20 -9.34 3.10
C ASN A 128 -31.77 -8.76 3.02
N GLY A 129 -31.22 -8.63 1.82
CA GLY A 129 -29.85 -8.13 1.57
C GLY A 129 -28.74 -9.15 1.78
N TYR A 130 -29.06 -10.40 2.12
CA TYR A 130 -28.08 -11.47 2.28
C TYR A 130 -28.04 -12.38 1.05
N LEU A 131 -26.84 -12.76 0.62
CA LEU A 131 -26.63 -13.72 -0.46
C LEU A 131 -27.05 -15.13 0.03
N THR A 132 -28.12 -15.67 -0.54
CA THR A 132 -28.65 -17.00 -0.17
C THR A 132 -28.29 -18.07 -1.19
N LYS A 133 -28.18 -17.72 -2.47
CA LYS A 133 -27.78 -18.63 -3.55
C LYS A 133 -26.99 -17.89 -4.63
N TYR A 134 -26.06 -18.57 -5.28
CA TYR A 134 -25.37 -18.08 -6.45
C TYR A 134 -25.00 -19.22 -7.42
N TYR A 135 -24.90 -18.87 -8.70
CA TYR A 135 -24.40 -19.75 -9.76
C TYR A 135 -23.51 -18.95 -10.68
N ARG A 136 -22.34 -19.49 -11.04
CA ARG A 136 -21.55 -18.95 -12.13
C ARG A 136 -22.24 -19.27 -13.45
N LEU A 137 -22.45 -18.28 -14.28
CA LEU A 137 -23.09 -18.41 -15.58
C LEU A 137 -22.03 -18.48 -16.68
N SER A 138 -22.29 -19.28 -17.72
CA SER A 138 -21.56 -19.12 -18.98
C SER A 138 -22.02 -17.84 -19.68
N ALA A 139 -21.26 -17.39 -20.70
CA ALA A 139 -21.51 -16.11 -21.36
C ALA A 139 -22.97 -15.95 -21.84
N GLU A 140 -23.55 -17.00 -22.38
CA GLU A 140 -24.89 -17.00 -22.99
C GLU A 140 -25.98 -17.66 -22.14
N ALA A 141 -25.63 -18.16 -20.93
CA ALA A 141 -26.60 -18.84 -20.09
C ALA A 141 -27.71 -17.89 -19.65
N PRO A 142 -28.99 -18.33 -19.75
CA PRO A 142 -30.10 -17.54 -19.22
C PRO A 142 -29.98 -17.42 -17.70
N VAL A 143 -30.49 -16.31 -17.17
CA VAL A 143 -30.59 -16.10 -15.71
C VAL A 143 -31.81 -16.88 -15.21
N PRO A 144 -31.66 -17.74 -14.20
CA PRO A 144 -32.79 -18.46 -13.64
C PRO A 144 -33.84 -17.53 -13.02
N GLU A 145 -35.10 -17.94 -13.05
CA GLU A 145 -36.18 -17.18 -12.44
C GLU A 145 -35.92 -16.91 -10.95
N GLY A 146 -36.16 -15.68 -10.52
CA GLY A 146 -35.93 -15.23 -9.14
C GLY A 146 -34.47 -15.00 -8.78
N PHE A 147 -33.58 -14.86 -9.78
CA PHE A 147 -32.20 -14.46 -9.62
C PHE A 147 -31.91 -13.15 -10.32
N GLU A 148 -30.93 -12.40 -9.82
CA GLU A 148 -30.37 -11.20 -10.45
C GLU A 148 -29.03 -11.52 -11.10
N THR A 149 -28.66 -10.79 -12.16
CA THR A 149 -27.34 -10.90 -12.77
C THR A 149 -26.37 -9.98 -12.05
N TRP A 150 -25.21 -10.53 -11.68
CA TRP A 150 -24.09 -9.75 -11.16
C TRP A 150 -22.82 -10.11 -11.91
N TYR A 151 -21.90 -9.14 -11.97
CA TYR A 151 -20.65 -9.19 -12.73
C TYR A 151 -19.46 -9.08 -11.78
N LEU A 152 -18.49 -9.97 -11.94
CA LEU A 152 -17.27 -9.99 -11.14
C LEU A 152 -16.10 -9.54 -11.98
N TYR A 153 -15.36 -8.58 -11.45
CA TYR A 153 -14.14 -8.05 -12.05
C TYR A 153 -12.98 -8.13 -11.08
N ARG A 154 -11.78 -8.15 -11.63
CA ARG A 154 -10.54 -7.86 -10.91
C ARG A 154 -10.04 -6.51 -11.39
N GLU A 155 -9.76 -5.61 -10.48
CA GLU A 155 -9.27 -4.28 -10.78
C GLU A 155 -7.90 -4.05 -10.14
N ILE A 156 -6.99 -3.37 -10.87
CA ILE A 156 -5.70 -2.89 -10.34
C ILE A 156 -5.97 -1.59 -9.58
N SER A 157 -5.37 -1.43 -8.41
CA SER A 157 -5.50 -0.17 -7.65
C SER A 157 -4.89 1.00 -8.42
N GLY A 158 -5.62 2.11 -8.45
CA GLY A 158 -5.18 3.39 -9.00
C GLY A 158 -4.27 4.16 -8.05
N ASP A 159 -3.82 5.32 -8.54
CA ASP A 159 -2.93 6.22 -7.83
C ASP A 159 -3.60 6.80 -6.58
N ASN A 160 -2.86 6.82 -5.47
CA ASN A 160 -3.34 7.29 -4.18
C ASN A 160 -2.27 8.16 -3.52
N ALA A 161 -2.62 9.37 -3.13
CA ALA A 161 -1.73 10.31 -2.46
C ALA A 161 -1.13 9.76 -1.16
N TRP A 162 -1.81 8.83 -0.48
CA TRP A 162 -1.25 8.13 0.68
C TRP A 162 0.00 7.32 0.32
N PHE A 163 0.09 6.80 -0.90
CA PHE A 163 1.20 6.00 -1.40
C PHE A 163 2.12 6.79 -2.34
N ASN A 164 2.26 8.10 -2.15
CA ASN A 164 3.07 9.00 -3.00
C ASN A 164 2.61 9.02 -4.46
N ASP A 165 1.29 9.11 -4.67
CA ASP A 165 0.63 9.06 -5.98
C ASP A 165 0.89 7.74 -6.76
N GLU A 166 1.19 6.68 -6.02
CA GLU A 166 1.27 5.31 -6.48
C GLU A 166 0.17 4.46 -5.83
N ALA A 167 0.32 3.16 -5.76
CA ALA A 167 -0.63 2.26 -5.11
C ALA A 167 0.05 1.41 -4.04
N TYR A 168 -0.75 0.76 -3.19
CA TYR A 168 -0.21 -0.28 -2.33
C TYR A 168 0.24 -1.50 -3.15
N VAL A 169 1.16 -2.28 -2.59
CA VAL A 169 1.73 -3.44 -3.23
C VAL A 169 0.79 -4.66 -3.19
N ASP A 170 0.87 -5.51 -4.20
CA ASP A 170 0.24 -6.83 -4.22
C ASP A 170 1.05 -7.82 -3.36
N THR A 171 0.70 -7.93 -2.09
CA THR A 171 1.37 -8.83 -1.13
C THR A 171 1.21 -10.31 -1.42
N LEU A 172 0.30 -10.68 -2.32
CA LEU A 172 0.12 -12.06 -2.78
C LEU A 172 0.99 -12.38 -4.01
N ASN A 173 1.70 -11.40 -4.55
CA ASN A 173 2.61 -11.55 -5.67
C ASN A 173 4.06 -11.71 -5.16
N PRO A 174 4.65 -12.93 -5.19
CA PRO A 174 6.01 -13.15 -4.71
C PRO A 174 7.05 -12.21 -5.35
N ARG A 175 6.91 -11.94 -6.67
CA ARG A 175 7.83 -11.04 -7.38
C ARG A 175 7.78 -9.60 -6.87
N ALA A 176 6.60 -9.13 -6.41
CA ALA A 176 6.48 -7.83 -5.80
C ALA A 176 7.16 -7.79 -4.42
N MET A 177 7.07 -8.89 -3.65
CA MET A 177 7.75 -9.00 -2.36
C MET A 177 9.27 -9.12 -2.53
N ASP A 178 9.75 -9.90 -3.51
CA ASP A 178 11.17 -9.96 -3.84
C ASP A 178 11.71 -8.57 -4.22
N LYS A 179 10.92 -7.82 -5.02
CA LYS A 179 11.29 -6.45 -5.40
C LYS A 179 11.30 -5.48 -4.21
N PHE A 180 10.39 -5.65 -3.27
CA PHE A 180 10.39 -4.88 -2.03
C PHE A 180 11.64 -5.15 -1.20
N ILE A 181 12.03 -6.40 -1.03
CA ILE A 181 13.23 -6.80 -0.30
C ILE A 181 14.48 -6.23 -0.98
N GLU A 182 14.61 -6.37 -2.31
CA GLU A 182 15.70 -5.82 -3.10
C GLU A 182 15.85 -4.29 -2.91
N ILE A 183 14.74 -3.55 -2.95
CA ILE A 183 14.76 -2.08 -2.86
C ILE A 183 15.03 -1.63 -1.43
N THR A 184 14.49 -2.31 -0.42
CA THR A 184 14.57 -1.87 0.98
C THR A 184 15.65 -2.60 1.76
N HIS A 185 15.45 -3.88 2.05
CA HIS A 185 16.31 -4.66 2.96
C HIS A 185 17.75 -4.79 2.46
N GLU A 186 17.98 -4.85 1.14
CA GLU A 186 19.34 -4.87 0.58
C GLU A 186 20.01 -3.49 0.53
N ALA A 187 19.23 -2.40 0.69
CA ALA A 187 19.77 -1.04 0.71
C ALA A 187 20.27 -0.61 2.10
N TYR A 188 19.78 -1.22 3.18
CA TYR A 188 20.17 -0.97 4.57
C TYR A 188 21.33 -1.87 4.99
#